data_57a18c30ffc3dc5b5acfbd826f1f26ce
#
_entry.id   57a18c30ffc3dc5b5acfbd826f1f26ce
#
_cell.length_a   1.000
_cell.length_b   1.000
_cell.length_c   1.000
_cell.angle_alpha   90.00
_cell.angle_beta   90.00
_cell.angle_gamma   90.00
#
_symmetry.space_group_name_H-M   'P 1'
#
loop_
_entity.id
_entity.type
_entity.pdbx_description
1 polymer ?
#
loop_
_entity_poly.entity_id
_entity_poly.type
_entity_poly.pdbx_seq_one_letter_code
_entity_poly.pdbx_strand_id
1 'polypeptide(L)'
;MEKRRRTSTSAFGVGRRESHDASSFYSRFTLPSLSDDDHVAENPVEVLDQIYEADSRDMHHIKSNSVGLIVTSPPYFAGKEYEQAVGEGHVPGSYMEYLDLLCEVFAECRRVLESGGRIAVNVANLGRKPYRSLSADVIDILQNRLGLLLRGEIIWVKGQAASGSCAWGSFRSPTNPVLRDLTERIIVASKGRFDRALSRRRRDRDDRPHEATVLKDDFLEFTTDVWEFPSESAVRVNHPAPFPVELPHRLIQLYTFKGDVVLDPFVGSGSTAVAALRSDRHYVGYDIEPPYVARARGRLEAENNRLAAEKLAEESKRSSEVQPVAAHGSLVLDPGDFQRRAVQEGRRAKELARELLTACGFSDITEDFRFRNGVEVNFLATDTKGNSWMIDVSGAFTSNRPGLKRTDTLWKALGKAAVIKSSDKSRPLLLLTTDLPEKGTSGYLALQSTRGILFHDALDMFSVSGQQRLRAYASGQNRSKPIGELPAARDS
;
A
#
# COMPACT_ATOMS: atom_id res chain seq x y z
N MET A 1 -26.22 -21.83 -23.05
CA MET A 1 -25.93 -20.70 -22.15
C MET A 1 -25.43 -21.24 -20.82
N GLU A 2 -24.13 -21.28 -20.65
CA GLU A 2 -23.49 -21.77 -19.40
C GLU A 2 -23.69 -20.73 -18.29
N LYS A 3 -24.31 -21.14 -17.18
CA LYS A 3 -24.46 -20.28 -15.99
C LYS A 3 -23.08 -19.93 -15.43
N ARG A 4 -22.63 -18.69 -15.59
CA ARG A 4 -21.42 -18.17 -14.92
C ARG A 4 -21.52 -18.47 -13.42
N ARG A 5 -20.55 -19.22 -12.88
CA ARG A 5 -20.40 -19.45 -11.43
C ARG A 5 -20.23 -18.10 -10.73
N ARG A 6 -21.12 -17.79 -9.79
CA ARG A 6 -21.00 -16.62 -8.90
C ARG A 6 -19.71 -16.71 -8.12
N THR A 7 -18.90 -15.66 -8.13
CA THR A 7 -17.71 -15.54 -7.26
C THR A 7 -18.13 -15.24 -5.83
N SER A 8 -17.35 -15.65 -4.83
CA SER A 8 -17.62 -15.38 -3.41
C SER A 8 -17.65 -13.88 -3.05
N THR A 9 -17.13 -13.03 -3.94
CA THR A 9 -17.08 -11.56 -3.80
C THR A 9 -18.26 -10.84 -4.46
N SER A 10 -19.17 -11.55 -5.11
CA SER A 10 -20.30 -10.95 -5.84
C SER A 10 -21.29 -10.14 -5.00
N ALA A 11 -21.19 -10.21 -3.66
CA ALA A 11 -21.99 -9.43 -2.72
C ALA A 11 -21.21 -8.26 -2.07
N PHE A 12 -19.93 -8.11 -2.38
CA PHE A 12 -19.06 -7.12 -1.74
C PHE A 12 -18.81 -5.93 -2.68
N GLY A 13 -19.39 -4.77 -2.37
CA GLY A 13 -19.23 -3.53 -3.14
C GLY A 13 -20.00 -3.47 -4.46
N VAL A 14 -20.43 -4.63 -4.98
CA VAL A 14 -21.19 -4.79 -6.22
C VAL A 14 -22.59 -5.20 -5.83
N GLY A 15 -23.48 -4.25 -5.63
CA GLY A 15 -24.87 -4.52 -5.32
C GLY A 15 -25.58 -5.25 -6.45
N ARG A 16 -26.79 -5.77 -6.18
CA ARG A 16 -27.68 -6.38 -7.21
C ARG A 16 -27.86 -5.50 -8.46
N ARG A 17 -27.55 -4.20 -8.37
CA ARG A 17 -27.61 -3.24 -9.47
C ARG A 17 -26.67 -3.56 -10.62
N GLU A 18 -25.50 -4.13 -10.38
CA GLU A 18 -24.55 -4.48 -11.44
C GLU A 18 -24.84 -5.84 -12.10
N SER A 19 -25.77 -6.62 -11.58
CA SER A 19 -26.17 -7.90 -12.14
C SER A 19 -27.44 -7.81 -13.01
N HIS A 20 -28.05 -6.63 -13.13
CA HIS A 20 -29.19 -6.41 -14.04
C HIS A 20 -28.76 -5.60 -15.26
N ASP A 21 -29.53 -5.73 -16.34
CA ASP A 21 -29.29 -4.96 -17.56
C ASP A 21 -29.61 -3.48 -17.32
N ALA A 22 -28.60 -2.65 -17.27
CA ALA A 22 -28.70 -1.20 -17.10
C ALA A 22 -28.64 -0.46 -18.46
N SER A 23 -28.66 -1.15 -19.58
CA SER A 23 -28.53 -0.57 -20.93
C SER A 23 -29.52 0.54 -21.18
N SER A 24 -30.78 0.38 -20.75
CA SER A 24 -31.84 1.40 -20.92
C SER A 24 -31.55 2.68 -20.11
N PHE A 25 -30.86 2.58 -19.00
CA PHE A 25 -30.41 3.74 -18.23
C PHE A 25 -29.24 4.44 -18.93
N TYR A 26 -28.21 3.68 -19.32
CA TYR A 26 -27.03 4.23 -19.97
C TYR A 26 -27.27 4.75 -21.38
N SER A 27 -28.31 4.27 -22.08
CA SER A 27 -28.73 4.82 -23.38
C SER A 27 -29.17 6.29 -23.34
N ARG A 28 -29.42 6.83 -22.14
CA ARG A 28 -29.74 8.26 -21.92
C ARG A 28 -28.48 9.14 -21.85
N PHE A 29 -27.29 8.55 -21.76
CA PHE A 29 -26.02 9.25 -21.69
C PHE A 29 -25.21 8.97 -22.95
N THR A 30 -24.41 9.95 -23.37
CA THR A 30 -23.41 9.72 -24.40
C THR A 30 -22.33 8.80 -23.83
N LEU A 31 -22.25 7.58 -24.32
CA LEU A 31 -21.20 6.65 -23.92
C LEU A 31 -19.87 7.13 -24.49
N PRO A 32 -18.78 7.04 -23.72
CA PRO A 32 -17.46 7.34 -24.23
C PRO A 32 -17.08 6.35 -25.34
N SER A 33 -16.41 6.84 -26.38
CA SER A 33 -15.85 5.98 -27.42
C SER A 33 -14.69 5.19 -26.83
N LEU A 34 -14.75 3.86 -26.89
CA LEU A 34 -13.67 2.99 -26.47
C LEU A 34 -12.67 2.81 -27.60
N SER A 35 -11.39 2.73 -27.25
CA SER A 35 -10.30 2.50 -28.20
C SER A 35 -9.98 1.02 -28.31
N ASP A 36 -9.79 0.54 -29.53
CA ASP A 36 -9.26 -0.79 -29.84
C ASP A 36 -7.72 -0.79 -30.01
N ASP A 37 -7.09 0.39 -29.88
CA ASP A 37 -5.63 0.53 -29.98
C ASP A 37 -4.95 -0.29 -28.86
N ASP A 38 -4.14 -1.26 -29.28
CA ASP A 38 -3.35 -2.12 -28.40
C ASP A 38 -1.84 -1.93 -28.59
N HIS A 39 -1.45 -0.89 -29.33
CA HIS A 39 -0.04 -0.53 -29.50
C HIS A 39 0.54 0.05 -28.22
N VAL A 40 1.64 -0.56 -27.73
CA VAL A 40 2.43 -0.09 -26.59
C VAL A 40 3.87 0.10 -27.06
N ALA A 41 4.34 1.35 -27.03
CA ALA A 41 5.71 1.71 -27.37
C ALA A 41 6.65 1.43 -26.17
N GLU A 42 7.94 1.27 -26.49
CA GLU A 42 9.00 1.18 -25.48
C GLU A 42 9.83 2.46 -25.50
N ASN A 43 10.07 3.02 -24.32
CA ASN A 43 10.99 4.15 -24.19
C ASN A 43 12.44 3.67 -24.32
N PRO A 44 13.33 4.51 -24.86
CA PRO A 44 14.79 4.27 -24.79
C PRO A 44 15.24 4.19 -23.32
N VAL A 45 16.26 3.38 -23.06
CA VAL A 45 16.77 3.15 -21.69
C VAL A 45 17.25 4.44 -21.03
N GLU A 46 17.83 5.35 -21.80
CA GLU A 46 18.30 6.66 -21.35
C GLU A 46 17.21 7.61 -20.87
N VAL A 47 15.96 7.35 -21.24
CA VAL A 47 14.78 8.11 -20.78
C VAL A 47 14.26 7.59 -19.45
N LEU A 48 14.52 6.31 -19.16
CA LEU A 48 14.03 5.65 -17.95
C LEU A 48 14.85 6.06 -16.73
N ASP A 49 14.19 6.09 -15.58
CA ASP A 49 14.79 6.40 -14.28
C ASP A 49 15.42 7.80 -14.23
N GLN A 50 14.78 8.76 -14.90
CA GLN A 50 15.21 10.15 -14.99
C GLN A 50 14.23 11.12 -14.34
N ILE A 51 14.79 12.18 -13.75
CA ILE A 51 14.05 13.37 -13.32
C ILE A 51 14.52 14.55 -14.18
N TYR A 52 13.60 15.11 -14.96
CA TYR A 52 13.85 16.23 -15.87
C TYR A 52 13.53 17.57 -15.21
N GLU A 53 14.46 18.52 -15.31
CA GLU A 53 14.22 19.93 -15.03
C GLU A 53 13.62 20.55 -16.28
N ALA A 54 12.31 20.43 -16.45
CA ALA A 54 11.62 20.83 -17.65
C ALA A 54 10.11 21.00 -17.41
N ASP A 55 9.47 21.72 -18.33
CA ASP A 55 8.03 21.91 -18.33
C ASP A 55 7.31 20.66 -18.86
N SER A 56 6.43 20.10 -18.02
CA SER A 56 5.67 18.89 -18.34
C SER A 56 4.54 19.09 -19.37
N ARG A 57 4.34 20.33 -19.85
CA ARG A 57 3.50 20.59 -21.04
C ARG A 57 4.15 20.12 -22.33
N ASP A 58 5.47 19.83 -22.30
CA ASP A 58 6.21 19.22 -23.41
C ASP A 58 7.09 18.08 -22.89
N MET A 59 6.56 16.87 -22.93
CA MET A 59 7.28 15.65 -22.53
C MET A 59 7.83 14.90 -23.74
N HIS A 60 8.48 15.60 -24.70
CA HIS A 60 8.99 15.04 -25.96
C HIS A 60 9.99 13.88 -25.79
N HIS A 61 10.68 13.79 -24.65
CA HIS A 61 11.57 12.67 -24.33
C HIS A 61 10.81 11.33 -24.23
N ILE A 62 9.53 11.37 -23.86
CA ILE A 62 8.72 10.18 -23.63
C ILE A 62 7.90 9.87 -24.88
N LYS A 63 7.99 8.64 -25.37
CA LYS A 63 7.18 8.17 -26.50
C LYS A 63 5.69 8.13 -26.16
N SER A 64 4.85 8.39 -27.16
CA SER A 64 3.40 8.16 -27.02
C SER A 64 3.10 6.68 -26.74
N ASN A 65 2.07 6.40 -25.98
CA ASN A 65 1.63 5.04 -25.63
C ASN A 65 2.71 4.17 -24.93
N SER A 66 3.52 4.74 -24.04
CA SER A 66 4.65 4.04 -23.41
C SER A 66 4.65 4.02 -21.89
N VAL A 67 3.70 4.72 -21.25
CA VAL A 67 3.60 4.84 -19.80
C VAL A 67 2.40 4.04 -19.28
N GLY A 68 2.62 3.18 -18.30
CA GLY A 68 1.58 2.34 -17.72
C GLY A 68 0.71 3.06 -16.68
N LEU A 69 1.32 3.95 -15.91
CA LEU A 69 0.66 4.67 -14.82
C LEU A 69 1.24 6.06 -14.65
N ILE A 70 0.37 7.04 -14.42
CA ILE A 70 0.74 8.37 -13.97
C ILE A 70 0.16 8.55 -12.56
N VAL A 71 1.00 8.98 -11.62
CA VAL A 71 0.59 9.36 -10.27
C VAL A 71 1.15 10.73 -9.97
N THR A 72 0.29 11.67 -9.65
CA THR A 72 0.72 13.06 -9.45
C THR A 72 -0.17 13.82 -8.47
N SER A 73 0.39 14.88 -7.91
CA SER A 73 -0.34 15.91 -7.17
C SER A 73 0.12 17.27 -7.70
N PRO A 74 -0.68 17.92 -8.54
CA PRO A 74 -0.31 19.21 -9.11
C PRO A 74 -0.16 20.27 -8.01
N PRO A 75 0.59 21.37 -8.24
CA PRO A 75 0.61 22.49 -7.30
C PRO A 75 -0.81 23.00 -7.11
N TYR A 76 -1.21 23.22 -5.85
CA TYR A 76 -2.54 23.76 -5.55
C TYR A 76 -2.51 25.27 -5.72
N PHE A 77 -3.47 25.82 -6.41
CA PHE A 77 -3.66 27.29 -6.54
C PHE A 77 -4.29 27.84 -5.25
N ALA A 78 -3.56 27.75 -4.14
CA ALA A 78 -4.05 28.03 -2.79
C ALA A 78 -3.45 29.31 -2.17
N GLY A 79 -2.66 30.09 -2.92
CA GLY A 79 -2.00 31.31 -2.46
C GLY A 79 -0.95 31.05 -1.37
N LYS A 80 -0.31 29.88 -1.37
CA LYS A 80 0.78 29.56 -0.46
C LYS A 80 2.08 30.23 -0.89
N GLU A 81 2.98 30.50 0.08
CA GLU A 81 4.26 31.17 -0.17
C GLU A 81 5.11 30.51 -1.28
N TYR A 82 5.05 29.19 -1.41
CA TYR A 82 5.78 28.48 -2.47
C TYR A 82 5.20 28.71 -3.87
N GLU A 83 3.90 29.04 -3.99
CA GLU A 83 3.28 29.42 -5.25
C GLU A 83 3.72 30.84 -5.67
N GLN A 84 4.08 31.68 -4.70
CA GLN A 84 4.62 33.04 -4.92
C GLN A 84 6.13 33.01 -5.19
N ALA A 85 6.83 31.99 -4.70
CA ALA A 85 8.27 31.79 -4.93
C ALA A 85 8.60 31.19 -6.33
N VAL A 86 7.60 30.66 -7.02
CA VAL A 86 7.70 30.25 -8.44
C VAL A 86 7.72 31.52 -9.26
N GLY A 87 8.89 31.99 -9.60
CA GLY A 87 9.19 33.32 -10.18
C GLY A 87 8.28 33.80 -11.30
N GLU A 88 8.36 35.08 -11.65
CA GLU A 88 7.58 35.72 -12.69
C GLU A 88 7.57 34.92 -14.00
N GLY A 89 6.38 34.46 -14.42
CA GLY A 89 6.14 33.73 -15.66
C GLY A 89 5.66 32.28 -15.52
N HIS A 90 5.72 31.68 -14.32
CA HIS A 90 5.29 30.28 -14.10
C HIS A 90 4.03 30.16 -13.21
N VAL A 91 3.65 31.20 -12.48
CA VAL A 91 2.43 31.24 -11.68
C VAL A 91 1.27 31.73 -12.54
N PRO A 92 0.21 30.93 -12.73
CA PRO A 92 -0.99 31.41 -13.43
C PRO A 92 -1.56 32.66 -12.77
N GLY A 93 -1.89 33.65 -13.57
CA GLY A 93 -2.45 34.92 -13.08
C GLY A 93 -3.90 34.82 -12.62
N SER A 94 -4.57 33.73 -12.99
CA SER A 94 -5.96 33.46 -12.62
C SER A 94 -6.20 31.96 -12.42
N TYR A 95 -7.27 31.62 -11.70
CA TYR A 95 -7.70 30.24 -11.53
C TYR A 95 -8.03 29.54 -12.86
N MET A 96 -8.55 30.27 -13.83
CA MET A 96 -8.84 29.70 -15.16
C MET A 96 -7.56 29.35 -15.92
N GLU A 97 -6.56 30.24 -15.90
CA GLU A 97 -5.23 29.94 -16.47
C GLU A 97 -4.57 28.74 -15.80
N TYR A 98 -4.75 28.60 -14.48
CA TYR A 98 -4.31 27.41 -13.74
C TYR A 98 -5.00 26.12 -14.24
N LEU A 99 -6.31 26.15 -14.49
CA LEU A 99 -7.02 25.00 -15.05
C LEU A 99 -6.60 24.70 -16.50
N ASP A 100 -6.27 25.71 -17.28
CA ASP A 100 -5.78 25.54 -18.64
C ASP A 100 -4.37 24.94 -18.63
N LEU A 101 -3.49 25.37 -17.73
CA LEU A 101 -2.17 24.74 -17.50
C LEU A 101 -2.33 23.26 -17.12
N LEU A 102 -3.21 22.92 -16.19
CA LEU A 102 -3.49 21.52 -15.83
C LEU A 102 -3.99 20.72 -17.05
N CYS A 103 -4.85 21.33 -17.87
CA CYS A 103 -5.36 20.69 -19.08
C CYS A 103 -4.24 20.38 -20.08
N GLU A 104 -3.30 21.31 -20.29
CA GLU A 104 -2.14 21.12 -21.17
C GLU A 104 -1.23 19.99 -20.69
N VAL A 105 -0.87 19.99 -19.39
CA VAL A 105 -0.05 18.93 -18.79
C VAL A 105 -0.77 17.57 -18.88
N PHE A 106 -2.06 17.50 -18.58
CA PHE A 106 -2.81 16.25 -18.65
C PHE A 106 -3.07 15.79 -20.10
N ALA A 107 -3.04 16.70 -21.08
CA ALA A 107 -3.04 16.33 -22.50
C ALA A 107 -1.76 15.59 -22.88
N GLU A 108 -0.59 16.06 -22.43
CA GLU A 108 0.68 15.35 -22.60
C GLU A 108 0.68 14.02 -21.82
N CYS A 109 0.14 14.01 -20.60
CA CYS A 109 -0.08 12.77 -19.86
C CYS A 109 -0.92 11.76 -20.66
N ARG A 110 -2.01 12.21 -21.28
CA ARG A 110 -2.85 11.37 -22.15
C ARG A 110 -2.07 10.88 -23.38
N ARG A 111 -1.21 11.69 -23.97
CA ARG A 111 -0.36 11.30 -25.12
C ARG A 111 0.54 10.13 -24.74
N VAL A 112 1.28 10.26 -23.65
CA VAL A 112 2.30 9.27 -23.24
C VAL A 112 1.72 8.01 -22.62
N LEU A 113 0.52 8.06 -22.00
CA LEU A 113 -0.16 6.87 -21.48
C LEU A 113 -0.42 5.85 -22.57
N GLU A 114 -0.18 4.58 -22.30
CA GLU A 114 -0.65 3.47 -23.14
C GLU A 114 -2.17 3.36 -23.10
N SER A 115 -2.76 2.70 -24.07
CA SER A 115 -4.19 2.44 -24.09
C SER A 115 -4.58 1.57 -22.89
N GLY A 116 -5.53 2.02 -22.07
CA GLY A 116 -5.89 1.41 -20.80
C GLY A 116 -4.91 1.70 -19.64
N GLY A 117 -3.83 2.46 -19.89
CA GLY A 117 -2.99 3.03 -18.83
C GLY A 117 -3.80 4.00 -17.96
N ARG A 118 -3.35 4.23 -16.73
CA ARG A 118 -4.11 5.03 -15.76
C ARG A 118 -3.38 6.31 -15.38
N ILE A 119 -4.18 7.35 -15.13
CA ILE A 119 -3.74 8.55 -14.44
C ILE A 119 -4.47 8.64 -13.10
N ALA A 120 -3.73 8.90 -12.03
CA ALA A 120 -4.23 9.12 -10.69
C ALA A 120 -3.78 10.51 -10.21
N VAL A 121 -4.71 11.42 -10.02
CA VAL A 121 -4.44 12.81 -9.64
C VAL A 121 -4.93 13.03 -8.21
N ASN A 122 -3.99 13.29 -7.30
CA ASN A 122 -4.30 13.62 -5.91
C ASN A 122 -4.47 15.13 -5.76
N VAL A 123 -5.61 15.57 -5.23
CA VAL A 123 -5.91 16.99 -4.99
C VAL A 123 -6.63 17.21 -3.66
N ALA A 124 -6.33 18.36 -3.05
CA ALA A 124 -7.13 18.95 -1.99
C ALA A 124 -8.07 20.02 -2.60
N ASN A 125 -9.30 20.10 -2.08
CA ASN A 125 -10.20 21.19 -2.45
C ASN A 125 -9.79 22.51 -1.79
N LEU A 126 -10.07 23.61 -2.45
CA LEU A 126 -9.50 24.92 -2.15
C LEU A 126 -10.47 25.82 -1.39
N GLY A 127 -9.89 26.61 -0.49
CA GLY A 127 -10.56 27.74 0.12
C GLY A 127 -11.75 27.37 0.99
N ARG A 128 -12.30 28.39 1.64
CA ARG A 128 -13.46 28.22 2.53
C ARG A 128 -14.49 29.30 2.32
N LYS A 129 -14.09 30.43 1.72
CA LYS A 129 -14.95 31.59 1.46
C LYS A 129 -14.52 32.29 0.18
N PRO A 130 -15.02 31.89 -0.96
CA PRO A 130 -15.86 30.73 -1.27
C PRO A 130 -15.04 29.40 -1.31
N TYR A 131 -15.71 28.27 -1.05
CA TYR A 131 -15.16 26.95 -1.27
C TYR A 131 -15.10 26.63 -2.76
N ARG A 132 -13.97 26.10 -3.23
CA ARG A 132 -13.82 25.64 -4.60
C ARG A 132 -13.46 24.17 -4.62
N SER A 133 -14.21 23.38 -5.38
CA SER A 133 -13.97 21.94 -5.56
C SER A 133 -12.98 21.69 -6.71
N LEU A 134 -11.68 21.77 -6.42
CA LEU A 134 -10.64 21.45 -7.41
C LEU A 134 -10.79 20.01 -7.94
N SER A 135 -11.25 19.08 -7.12
CA SER A 135 -11.52 17.71 -7.57
C SER A 135 -12.57 17.64 -8.68
N ALA A 136 -13.63 18.46 -8.61
CA ALA A 136 -14.63 18.53 -9.66
C ALA A 136 -14.05 19.14 -10.96
N ASP A 137 -13.20 20.15 -10.84
CA ASP A 137 -12.56 20.78 -12.01
C ASP A 137 -11.58 19.80 -12.69
N VAL A 138 -10.80 19.01 -11.90
CA VAL A 138 -9.92 17.97 -12.44
C VAL A 138 -10.73 16.85 -13.12
N ILE A 139 -11.86 16.44 -12.56
CA ILE A 139 -12.76 15.49 -13.21
C ILE A 139 -13.24 16.05 -14.55
N ASP A 140 -13.65 17.32 -14.61
CA ASP A 140 -14.07 17.96 -15.84
C ASP A 140 -12.96 17.95 -16.91
N ILE A 141 -11.74 18.31 -16.51
CA ILE A 141 -10.57 18.26 -17.41
C ILE A 141 -10.35 16.84 -17.93
N LEU A 142 -10.25 15.86 -17.04
CA LEU A 142 -9.92 14.49 -17.44
C LEU A 142 -11.03 13.87 -18.31
N GLN A 143 -12.29 13.99 -17.87
CA GLN A 143 -13.42 13.32 -18.51
C GLN A 143 -13.94 14.10 -19.73
N ASN A 144 -14.23 15.38 -19.58
CA ASN A 144 -14.96 16.15 -20.58
C ASN A 144 -14.03 16.83 -21.59
N ARG A 145 -12.91 17.42 -21.13
CA ARG A 145 -11.98 18.09 -22.05
C ARG A 145 -11.04 17.11 -22.73
N LEU A 146 -10.51 16.09 -22.01
CA LEU A 146 -9.53 15.14 -22.52
C LEU A 146 -10.10 13.78 -22.91
N GLY A 147 -11.36 13.49 -22.62
CA GLY A 147 -12.03 12.25 -22.99
C GLY A 147 -11.43 10.99 -22.36
N LEU A 148 -10.86 11.11 -21.15
CA LEU A 148 -10.43 9.97 -20.36
C LEU A 148 -11.63 9.30 -19.67
N LEU A 149 -11.52 8.00 -19.42
CA LEU A 149 -12.57 7.22 -18.78
C LEU A 149 -12.38 7.25 -17.27
N LEU A 150 -13.27 7.88 -16.52
CA LEU A 150 -13.21 7.85 -15.06
C LEU A 150 -13.34 6.41 -14.55
N ARG A 151 -12.50 6.06 -13.56
CA ARG A 151 -12.48 4.76 -12.90
C ARG A 151 -13.03 4.81 -11.48
N GLY A 152 -13.01 5.97 -10.86
CA GLY A 152 -13.48 6.23 -9.52
C GLY A 152 -12.66 7.33 -8.84
N GLU A 153 -13.06 7.60 -7.61
CA GLU A 153 -12.36 8.48 -6.69
C GLU A 153 -12.00 7.70 -5.44
N ILE A 154 -10.81 7.97 -4.89
CA ILE A 154 -10.38 7.44 -3.60
C ILE A 154 -10.29 8.61 -2.63
N ILE A 155 -10.90 8.47 -1.46
CA ILE A 155 -10.84 9.44 -0.38
C ILE A 155 -9.67 9.08 0.53
N TRP A 156 -8.61 9.87 0.48
CA TRP A 156 -7.48 9.69 1.39
C TRP A 156 -7.70 10.49 2.67
N VAL A 157 -7.87 9.80 3.80
CA VAL A 157 -8.02 10.36 5.15
C VAL A 157 -6.64 10.50 5.77
N LYS A 158 -6.17 11.74 5.98
CA LYS A 158 -4.82 12.07 6.44
C LYS A 158 -4.64 12.01 7.96
N GLY A 159 -5.70 12.00 8.73
CA GLY A 159 -5.63 12.02 10.18
C GLY A 159 -6.98 11.89 10.88
N GLN A 160 -6.94 11.72 12.19
CA GLN A 160 -8.15 11.60 13.00
C GLN A 160 -8.75 12.95 13.33
N ALA A 161 -10.07 13.08 13.17
CA ALA A 161 -10.84 14.31 13.40
C ALA A 161 -10.88 14.77 14.86
N ALA A 162 -10.55 13.90 15.82
CA ALA A 162 -10.81 14.11 17.24
C ALA A 162 -9.87 15.13 17.92
N SER A 163 -8.73 15.46 17.31
CA SER A 163 -7.79 16.45 17.85
C SER A 163 -8.00 17.80 17.17
N GLY A 164 -8.60 18.76 17.85
CA GLY A 164 -8.77 20.10 17.31
C GLY A 164 -9.30 21.08 18.34
N SER A 165 -8.92 22.34 18.17
CA SER A 165 -9.43 23.45 18.99
C SER A 165 -10.87 23.80 18.62
N CYS A 166 -11.73 24.01 19.62
CA CYS A 166 -13.06 24.60 19.44
C CYS A 166 -13.02 26.05 18.92
N ALA A 167 -11.84 26.66 18.80
CA ALA A 167 -11.64 28.00 18.22
C ALA A 167 -11.90 28.03 16.70
N TRP A 168 -12.07 26.88 16.05
CA TRP A 168 -12.49 26.80 14.66
C TRP A 168 -13.99 27.10 14.52
N GLY A 169 -14.29 28.35 14.25
CA GLY A 169 -15.57 28.87 13.78
C GLY A 169 -16.80 28.49 14.61
N SER A 170 -17.39 29.48 15.27
CA SER A 170 -18.78 29.44 15.76
C SER A 170 -19.17 28.29 16.70
N PHE A 171 -18.25 27.77 17.55
CA PHE A 171 -18.66 26.80 18.57
C PHE A 171 -19.80 27.38 19.42
N ARG A 172 -20.89 26.63 19.57
CA ARG A 172 -22.16 27.04 20.19
C ARG A 172 -22.93 28.18 19.50
N SER A 173 -22.47 28.62 18.33
CA SER A 173 -23.17 29.57 17.50
C SER A 173 -23.31 29.03 16.08
N PRO A 174 -24.51 28.76 15.57
CA PRO A 174 -24.69 28.17 14.23
C PRO A 174 -24.58 29.20 13.11
N THR A 175 -23.87 30.32 13.33
CA THR A 175 -23.76 31.43 12.36
C THR A 175 -22.81 31.10 11.21
N ASN A 176 -21.70 30.43 11.48
CA ASN A 176 -20.71 30.10 10.43
C ASN A 176 -19.77 28.96 10.85
N PRO A 177 -20.26 27.72 11.11
CA PRO A 177 -19.39 26.57 11.32
C PRO A 177 -18.61 26.28 10.04
N VAL A 178 -17.29 26.04 10.18
CA VAL A 178 -16.39 25.76 9.08
C VAL A 178 -15.96 24.30 9.13
N LEU A 179 -16.06 23.58 8.00
CA LEU A 179 -15.58 22.22 7.89
C LEU A 179 -14.03 22.19 7.88
N ARG A 180 -13.45 21.18 8.52
CA ARG A 180 -12.00 20.96 8.55
C ARG A 180 -11.59 19.98 7.45
N ASP A 181 -10.49 20.28 6.76
CA ASP A 181 -9.98 19.46 5.67
C ASP A 181 -9.11 18.32 6.22
N LEU A 182 -9.71 17.15 6.34
CA LEU A 182 -9.05 15.93 6.79
C LEU A 182 -8.72 14.98 5.65
N THR A 183 -9.22 15.29 4.45
CA THR A 183 -9.14 14.38 3.31
C THR A 183 -8.57 15.08 2.08
N GLU A 184 -7.94 14.26 1.22
CA GLU A 184 -7.70 14.61 -0.18
C GLU A 184 -8.41 13.60 -1.08
N ARG A 185 -8.50 13.87 -2.36
CA ARG A 185 -9.18 13.02 -3.35
C ARG A 185 -8.20 12.61 -4.42
N ILE A 186 -8.14 11.31 -4.67
CA ILE A 186 -7.34 10.74 -5.75
C ILE A 186 -8.32 10.36 -6.86
N ILE A 187 -8.30 11.12 -7.95
CA ILE A 187 -9.16 10.89 -9.11
C ILE A 187 -8.44 9.94 -10.05
N VAL A 188 -9.05 8.80 -10.34
CA VAL A 188 -8.47 7.77 -11.21
C VAL A 188 -9.22 7.72 -12.53
N ALA A 189 -8.48 7.85 -13.64
CA ALA A 189 -9.01 7.72 -14.99
C ALA A 189 -8.12 6.83 -15.87
N SER A 190 -8.64 6.32 -16.98
CA SER A 190 -7.90 5.50 -17.93
C SER A 190 -8.01 6.04 -19.35
N LYS A 191 -6.99 5.79 -20.18
CA LYS A 191 -6.95 6.22 -21.58
C LYS A 191 -7.68 5.22 -22.47
N GLY A 192 -8.77 5.65 -23.06
CA GLY A 192 -9.44 5.01 -24.20
C GLY A 192 -10.07 3.63 -23.96
N ARG A 193 -9.70 2.89 -22.91
CA ARG A 193 -10.27 1.57 -22.60
C ARG A 193 -10.18 1.25 -21.11
N PHE A 194 -10.98 0.29 -20.66
CA PHE A 194 -11.03 -0.11 -19.25
C PHE A 194 -9.90 -1.05 -18.85
N ASP A 195 -9.49 -1.93 -19.76
CA ASP A 195 -8.38 -2.87 -19.53
C ASP A 195 -7.08 -2.32 -20.12
N ARG A 196 -5.94 -2.81 -19.59
CA ARG A 196 -4.63 -2.54 -20.22
C ARG A 196 -4.61 -3.12 -21.65
N ALA A 197 -3.95 -2.42 -22.57
CA ALA A 197 -3.80 -2.84 -23.97
C ALA A 197 -3.19 -4.25 -24.08
N LEU A 198 -2.17 -4.51 -23.27
CA LEU A 198 -1.51 -5.81 -23.20
C LEU A 198 -1.92 -6.55 -21.93
N SER A 199 -2.71 -7.62 -22.08
CA SER A 199 -3.03 -8.53 -20.99
C SER A 199 -1.77 -9.29 -20.51
N ARG A 200 -1.78 -9.83 -19.27
CA ARG A 200 -0.68 -10.65 -18.75
C ARG A 200 -0.23 -11.75 -19.73
N ARG A 201 -1.19 -12.48 -20.32
CA ARG A 201 -0.91 -13.56 -21.28
C ARG A 201 -0.25 -13.04 -22.58
N ARG A 202 -0.64 -11.84 -23.03
CA ARG A 202 -0.06 -11.24 -24.23
C ARG A 202 1.36 -10.75 -23.94
N ARG A 203 1.59 -10.13 -22.77
CA ARG A 203 2.91 -9.71 -22.32
C ARG A 203 3.89 -10.89 -22.20
N ASP A 204 3.43 -12.00 -21.60
CA ASP A 204 4.17 -13.24 -21.48
C ASP A 204 4.60 -13.78 -22.86
N ARG A 205 3.66 -13.84 -23.81
CA ARG A 205 3.94 -14.28 -25.18
C ARG A 205 4.92 -13.37 -25.93
N ASP A 206 4.83 -12.06 -25.67
CA ASP A 206 5.63 -11.03 -26.34
C ASP A 206 6.95 -10.75 -25.56
N ASP A 207 7.34 -11.65 -24.63
CA ASP A 207 8.55 -11.58 -23.77
C ASP A 207 8.69 -10.26 -23.00
N ARG A 208 7.55 -9.70 -22.56
CA ARG A 208 7.50 -8.46 -21.76
C ARG A 208 7.31 -8.77 -20.28
N PRO A 209 7.86 -7.94 -19.39
CA PRO A 209 7.60 -8.08 -17.95
C PRO A 209 6.10 -8.16 -17.66
N HIS A 210 5.66 -9.21 -16.95
CA HIS A 210 4.24 -9.49 -16.67
C HIS A 210 3.98 -9.92 -15.22
N GLU A 211 4.97 -9.75 -14.35
CA GLU A 211 4.86 -10.06 -12.93
C GLU A 211 4.08 -8.96 -12.20
N ALA A 212 2.99 -9.36 -11.54
CA ALA A 212 2.26 -8.52 -10.60
C ALA A 212 2.76 -8.80 -9.18
N THR A 213 3.06 -7.75 -8.41
CA THR A 213 3.65 -7.85 -7.07
C THR A 213 2.67 -7.60 -5.94
N VAL A 214 1.42 -7.23 -6.26
CA VAL A 214 0.40 -6.98 -5.24
C VAL A 214 0.05 -8.27 -4.50
N LEU A 215 0.12 -8.23 -3.17
CA LEU A 215 -0.33 -9.33 -2.33
C LEU A 215 -1.86 -9.35 -2.24
N LYS A 216 -2.44 -10.50 -1.91
CA LYS A 216 -3.90 -10.65 -1.83
C LYS A 216 -4.54 -9.70 -0.82
N ASP A 217 -3.95 -9.59 0.36
CA ASP A 217 -4.48 -8.76 1.42
C ASP A 217 -4.31 -7.27 1.09
N ASP A 218 -3.18 -6.89 0.46
CA ASP A 218 -2.96 -5.54 -0.09
C ASP A 218 -3.99 -5.23 -1.19
N PHE A 219 -4.28 -6.18 -2.08
CA PHE A 219 -5.30 -6.00 -3.11
C PHE A 219 -6.68 -5.71 -2.51
N LEU A 220 -7.08 -6.45 -1.47
CA LEU A 220 -8.37 -6.24 -0.79
C LEU A 220 -8.42 -4.89 -0.07
N GLU A 221 -7.31 -4.43 0.51
CA GLU A 221 -7.21 -3.12 1.16
C GLU A 221 -7.16 -1.99 0.14
N PHE A 222 -6.33 -2.12 -0.90
CA PHE A 222 -6.07 -1.05 -1.86
C PHE A 222 -7.23 -0.83 -2.85
N THR A 223 -8.11 -1.81 -3.03
CA THR A 223 -9.31 -1.69 -3.88
C THR A 223 -10.51 -1.06 -3.18
N THR A 224 -10.36 -0.61 -1.93
CA THR A 224 -11.37 0.23 -1.27
C THR A 224 -11.28 1.68 -1.75
N ASP A 225 -12.40 2.39 -1.72
CA ASP A 225 -12.50 3.81 -2.10
C ASP A 225 -12.17 4.77 -0.94
N VAL A 226 -11.78 4.25 0.24
CA VAL A 226 -11.31 5.03 1.39
C VAL A 226 -9.98 4.47 1.85
N TRP A 227 -8.97 5.34 1.89
CA TRP A 227 -7.65 5.02 2.40
C TRP A 227 -7.33 5.85 3.64
N GLU A 228 -6.83 5.20 4.69
CA GLU A 228 -6.47 5.85 5.95
C GLU A 228 -4.98 5.61 6.25
N PHE A 229 -4.18 6.66 6.06
CA PHE A 229 -2.78 6.68 6.50
C PHE A 229 -2.30 8.13 6.66
N PRO A 230 -1.30 8.38 7.54
CA PRO A 230 -0.83 9.72 7.84
C PRO A 230 -0.15 10.37 6.63
N SER A 231 -0.21 11.70 6.56
CA SER A 231 0.56 12.49 5.60
C SER A 231 2.06 12.41 5.90
N GLU A 232 2.88 12.66 4.89
CA GLU A 232 4.32 12.80 5.06
C GLU A 232 4.63 14.08 5.87
N SER A 233 5.71 14.05 6.66
CA SER A 233 6.14 15.24 7.39
C SER A 233 6.78 16.25 6.43
N ALA A 234 6.15 17.41 6.28
CA ALA A 234 6.67 18.51 5.47
C ALA A 234 8.09 18.93 5.90
N VAL A 235 8.37 18.90 7.20
CA VAL A 235 9.70 19.21 7.75
C VAL A 235 10.74 18.16 7.35
N ARG A 236 10.36 16.85 7.39
CA ARG A 236 11.30 15.75 7.08
C ARG A 236 11.73 15.75 5.61
N VAL A 237 10.80 16.04 4.69
CA VAL A 237 11.09 16.05 3.25
C VAL A 237 11.29 17.46 2.69
N ASN A 238 11.24 18.48 3.54
CA ASN A 238 11.40 19.91 3.21
C ASN A 238 10.60 20.30 1.94
N HIS A 239 9.32 19.91 1.91
CA HIS A 239 8.37 20.20 0.85
C HIS A 239 7.03 20.62 1.48
N PRO A 240 6.36 21.65 1.00
CA PRO A 240 5.20 22.24 1.68
C PRO A 240 3.96 21.36 1.73
N ALA A 241 3.80 20.42 0.82
CA ALA A 241 2.64 19.51 0.78
C ALA A 241 2.98 18.15 0.13
N PRO A 242 3.93 17.37 0.69
CA PRO A 242 4.29 16.09 0.10
C PRO A 242 3.22 15.05 0.43
N PHE A 243 2.77 14.29 -0.56
CA PHE A 243 2.09 13.05 -0.27
C PHE A 243 3.10 11.95 0.09
N PRO A 244 2.76 11.01 0.98
CA PRO A 244 3.68 9.95 1.40
C PRO A 244 3.90 8.95 0.27
N VAL A 245 5.04 8.25 0.29
CA VAL A 245 5.39 7.17 -0.66
C VAL A 245 4.33 6.07 -0.71
N GLU A 246 3.57 5.89 0.38
CA GLU A 246 2.46 4.94 0.49
C GLU A 246 1.38 5.15 -0.58
N LEU A 247 1.02 6.41 -0.89
CA LEU A 247 -0.02 6.72 -1.86
C LEU A 247 0.33 6.20 -3.26
N PRO A 248 1.46 6.60 -3.89
CA PRO A 248 1.85 6.06 -5.18
C PRO A 248 2.18 4.57 -5.12
N HIS A 249 2.71 4.06 -4.01
CA HIS A 249 2.96 2.63 -3.85
C HIS A 249 1.69 1.80 -4.05
N ARG A 250 0.58 2.14 -3.40
CA ARG A 250 -0.72 1.46 -3.56
C ARG A 250 -1.20 1.46 -5.00
N LEU A 251 -1.11 2.60 -5.68
CA LEU A 251 -1.52 2.74 -7.08
C LEU A 251 -0.62 1.93 -8.03
N ILE A 252 0.69 1.92 -7.78
CA ILE A 252 1.68 1.14 -8.55
C ILE A 252 1.37 -0.35 -8.40
N GLN A 253 1.13 -0.83 -7.19
CA GLN A 253 0.78 -2.24 -6.94
C GLN A 253 -0.51 -2.66 -7.64
N LEU A 254 -1.53 -1.78 -7.68
CA LEU A 254 -2.82 -2.07 -8.31
C LEU A 254 -2.76 -2.06 -9.84
N TYR A 255 -1.97 -1.18 -10.45
CA TYR A 255 -2.14 -0.81 -11.85
C TYR A 255 -0.94 -1.11 -12.75
N THR A 256 0.17 -1.64 -12.22
CA THR A 256 1.38 -1.88 -13.00
C THR A 256 1.95 -3.29 -12.81
N PHE A 257 2.68 -3.77 -13.82
CA PHE A 257 3.58 -4.91 -13.72
C PHE A 257 5.00 -4.42 -13.39
N LYS A 258 5.89 -5.31 -12.93
CA LYS A 258 7.33 -5.01 -12.85
C LYS A 258 7.85 -4.52 -14.20
N GLY A 259 8.80 -3.57 -14.17
CA GLY A 259 9.37 -2.99 -15.37
C GLY A 259 8.44 -2.04 -16.15
N ASP A 260 7.20 -1.81 -15.70
CA ASP A 260 6.36 -0.75 -16.28
C ASP A 260 6.90 0.63 -15.93
N VAL A 261 6.61 1.62 -16.78
CA VAL A 261 6.98 3.01 -16.54
C VAL A 261 5.90 3.74 -15.76
N VAL A 262 6.31 4.41 -14.69
CA VAL A 262 5.49 5.28 -13.84
C VAL A 262 5.97 6.72 -14.03
N LEU A 263 5.04 7.63 -14.32
CA LEU A 263 5.34 9.03 -14.57
C LEU A 263 4.72 9.94 -13.50
N ASP A 264 5.45 10.97 -13.10
CA ASP A 264 4.94 12.09 -12.30
C ASP A 264 5.32 13.42 -12.98
N PRO A 265 4.34 14.13 -13.60
CA PRO A 265 4.59 15.41 -14.29
C PRO A 265 4.81 16.59 -13.31
N PHE A 266 4.64 16.40 -12.00
CA PHE A 266 4.89 17.38 -10.93
C PHE A 266 5.62 16.68 -9.78
N VAL A 267 6.82 16.17 -10.07
CA VAL A 267 7.51 15.18 -9.21
C VAL A 267 7.86 15.71 -7.82
N GLY A 268 8.04 17.01 -7.66
CA GLY A 268 8.34 17.65 -6.39
C GLY A 268 9.49 16.97 -5.64
N SER A 269 9.21 16.41 -4.46
CA SER A 269 10.20 15.68 -3.65
C SER A 269 10.46 14.24 -4.07
N GLY A 270 9.85 13.73 -5.15
CA GLY A 270 10.12 12.42 -5.71
C GLY A 270 9.40 11.24 -5.06
N SER A 271 8.29 11.44 -4.36
CA SER A 271 7.58 10.32 -3.69
C SER A 271 7.11 9.24 -4.65
N THR A 272 6.61 9.62 -5.83
CA THR A 272 6.18 8.68 -6.88
C THR A 272 7.37 7.89 -7.43
N ALA A 273 8.49 8.55 -7.70
CA ALA A 273 9.70 7.91 -8.22
C ALA A 273 10.32 6.93 -7.21
N VAL A 274 10.36 7.30 -5.91
CA VAL A 274 10.79 6.40 -4.83
C VAL A 274 9.89 5.18 -4.73
N ALA A 275 8.56 5.35 -4.84
CA ALA A 275 7.63 4.23 -4.82
C ALA A 275 7.81 3.28 -6.01
N ALA A 276 8.05 3.83 -7.21
CA ALA A 276 8.33 3.05 -8.41
C ALA A 276 9.62 2.24 -8.26
N LEU A 277 10.71 2.88 -7.82
CA LEU A 277 12.00 2.25 -7.57
C LEU A 277 11.90 1.09 -6.57
N ARG A 278 11.23 1.30 -5.43
CA ARG A 278 10.99 0.26 -4.41
C ARG A 278 10.17 -0.93 -4.91
N SER A 279 9.41 -0.71 -5.96
CA SER A 279 8.48 -1.69 -6.51
C SER A 279 9.02 -2.37 -7.78
N ASP A 280 10.29 -2.18 -8.16
CA ASP A 280 10.89 -2.66 -9.40
C ASP A 280 10.15 -2.13 -10.65
N ARG A 281 9.74 -0.87 -10.65
CA ARG A 281 9.20 -0.15 -11.80
C ARG A 281 10.15 0.95 -12.20
N HIS A 282 10.17 1.27 -13.50
CA HIS A 282 10.86 2.46 -13.98
C HIS A 282 10.06 3.70 -13.63
N TYR A 283 10.77 4.80 -13.41
CA TYR A 283 10.15 6.10 -13.16
C TYR A 283 10.63 7.15 -14.17
N VAL A 284 9.78 8.13 -14.43
CA VAL A 284 10.13 9.39 -15.05
C VAL A 284 9.44 10.50 -14.30
N GLY A 285 10.15 11.59 -14.04
CA GLY A 285 9.58 12.74 -13.34
C GLY A 285 9.94 14.05 -14.01
N TYR A 286 9.05 15.03 -13.90
CA TYR A 286 9.25 16.41 -14.38
C TYR A 286 8.99 17.38 -13.23
N ASP A 287 9.81 18.42 -13.16
CA ASP A 287 9.56 19.60 -12.34
C ASP A 287 10.30 20.79 -12.96
N ILE A 288 9.70 21.98 -12.87
CA ILE A 288 10.33 23.22 -13.38
C ILE A 288 11.25 23.86 -12.35
N GLU A 289 11.16 23.44 -11.08
CA GLU A 289 11.88 24.03 -9.96
C GLU A 289 13.20 23.29 -9.69
N PRO A 290 14.39 23.89 -9.97
CA PRO A 290 15.67 23.25 -9.76
C PRO A 290 15.88 22.69 -8.34
N PRO A 291 15.43 23.37 -7.25
CA PRO A 291 15.57 22.83 -5.90
C PRO A 291 14.77 21.54 -5.66
N TYR A 292 13.60 21.38 -6.29
CA TYR A 292 12.80 20.15 -6.18
C TYR A 292 13.43 19.02 -6.98
N VAL A 293 13.90 19.31 -8.21
CA VAL A 293 14.65 18.33 -9.04
C VAL A 293 15.88 17.81 -8.31
N ALA A 294 16.70 18.71 -7.76
CA ALA A 294 17.90 18.32 -7.01
C ALA A 294 17.55 17.43 -5.79
N ARG A 295 16.48 17.77 -5.09
CA ARG A 295 15.99 17.00 -3.94
C ARG A 295 15.49 15.62 -4.34
N ALA A 296 14.69 15.53 -5.39
CA ALA A 296 14.18 14.26 -5.90
C ALA A 296 15.33 13.34 -6.30
N ARG A 297 16.32 13.85 -7.02
CA ARG A 297 17.53 13.11 -7.43
C ARG A 297 18.32 12.63 -6.20
N GLY A 298 18.59 13.50 -5.22
CA GLY A 298 19.31 13.12 -4.00
C GLY A 298 18.56 12.07 -3.16
N ARG A 299 17.23 12.16 -3.10
CA ARG A 299 16.40 11.17 -2.41
C ARG A 299 16.42 9.81 -3.11
N LEU A 300 16.39 9.80 -4.44
CA LEU A 300 16.49 8.57 -5.24
C LEU A 300 17.86 7.92 -5.14
N GLU A 301 18.94 8.72 -5.15
CA GLU A 301 20.29 8.21 -4.94
C GLU A 301 20.44 7.55 -3.56
N ALA A 302 19.97 8.20 -2.50
CA ALA A 302 19.96 7.64 -1.16
C ALA A 302 19.14 6.33 -1.09
N GLU A 303 18.01 6.27 -1.75
CA GLU A 303 17.17 5.07 -1.80
C GLU A 303 17.82 3.93 -2.60
N ASN A 304 18.45 4.23 -3.74
CA ASN A 304 19.22 3.25 -4.51
C ASN A 304 20.35 2.65 -3.68
N ASN A 305 21.10 3.49 -2.95
CA ASN A 305 22.19 3.04 -2.08
C ASN A 305 21.66 2.15 -0.96
N ARG A 306 20.50 2.48 -0.37
CA ARG A 306 19.85 1.65 0.64
C ARG A 306 19.46 0.28 0.08
N LEU A 307 18.78 0.24 -1.06
CA LEU A 307 18.36 -1.02 -1.70
C LEU A 307 19.57 -1.88 -2.14
N ALA A 308 20.65 -1.25 -2.63
CA ALA A 308 21.87 -1.95 -2.97
C ALA A 308 22.54 -2.56 -1.72
N ALA A 309 22.60 -1.81 -0.61
CA ALA A 309 23.13 -2.31 0.65
C ALA A 309 22.30 -3.47 1.21
N GLU A 310 20.98 -3.42 1.11
CA GLU A 310 20.08 -4.51 1.50
C GLU A 310 20.33 -5.78 0.66
N LYS A 311 20.43 -5.64 -0.67
CA LYS A 311 20.75 -6.77 -1.56
C LYS A 311 22.10 -7.40 -1.23
N LEU A 312 23.13 -6.59 -1.02
CA LEU A 312 24.47 -7.07 -0.63
C LEU A 312 24.45 -7.79 0.74
N ALA A 313 23.71 -7.26 1.70
CA ALA A 313 23.55 -7.90 3.00
C ALA A 313 22.83 -9.24 2.91
N GLU A 314 21.81 -9.35 2.05
CA GLU A 314 21.12 -10.61 1.76
C GLU A 314 22.03 -11.62 1.04
N GLU A 315 22.79 -11.19 0.04
CA GLU A 315 23.76 -12.02 -0.68
C GLU A 315 24.89 -12.49 0.24
N SER A 316 25.40 -11.62 1.11
CA SER A 316 26.41 -11.97 2.12
C SER A 316 25.89 -13.01 3.11
N LYS A 317 24.64 -12.88 3.55
CA LYS A 317 23.98 -13.89 4.39
C LYS A 317 23.85 -15.22 3.64
N ARG A 318 23.54 -15.22 2.36
CA ARG A 318 23.50 -16.43 1.51
C ARG A 318 24.87 -17.07 1.33
N SER A 319 25.92 -16.26 1.16
CA SER A 319 27.29 -16.78 0.94
C SER A 319 27.91 -17.36 2.22
N SER A 320 27.54 -16.83 3.39
CA SER A 320 28.01 -17.35 4.69
C SER A 320 27.30 -18.64 5.13
N GLU A 321 26.17 -19.00 4.49
CA GLU A 321 25.41 -20.23 4.76
C GLU A 321 25.89 -21.43 3.94
N VAL A 322 26.85 -21.27 3.03
CA VAL A 322 27.42 -22.38 2.23
C VAL A 322 28.75 -22.88 2.87
N GLN A 323 28.69 -23.37 4.10
CA GLN A 323 29.64 -24.37 4.60
C GLN A 323 28.88 -25.59 5.12
N PRO A 324 29.17 -26.81 4.63
CA PRO A 324 28.47 -27.97 5.08
C PRO A 324 29.01 -28.38 6.46
N VAL A 325 28.30 -28.09 7.51
CA VAL A 325 28.47 -28.78 8.78
C VAL A 325 27.52 -29.96 8.79
N ALA A 326 28.07 -31.09 8.47
CA ALA A 326 27.44 -32.38 8.74
C ALA A 326 27.31 -32.51 10.26
N ALA A 327 26.12 -32.63 10.77
CA ALA A 327 25.68 -33.58 11.80
C ALA A 327 24.33 -33.20 12.44
N HIS A 328 23.40 -34.12 12.36
CA HIS A 328 22.23 -34.35 13.22
C HIS A 328 21.04 -33.40 13.14
N GLY A 329 20.07 -33.81 12.36
CA GLY A 329 18.65 -33.80 12.69
C GLY A 329 18.04 -32.48 13.16
N SER A 330 17.90 -31.48 12.29
CA SER A 330 16.89 -30.44 12.47
C SER A 330 16.70 -29.71 11.13
N LEU A 331 15.62 -29.99 10.44
CA LEU A 331 15.10 -29.15 9.37
C LEU A 331 14.71 -27.80 9.99
N VAL A 332 15.66 -26.88 10.04
CA VAL A 332 15.37 -25.48 10.22
C VAL A 332 14.81 -24.99 8.89
N LEU A 333 13.52 -24.64 8.85
CA LEU A 333 13.01 -23.86 7.73
C LEU A 333 13.79 -22.55 7.75
N ASP A 334 14.62 -22.28 6.72
CA ASP A 334 15.29 -21.00 6.59
C ASP A 334 14.22 -19.90 6.59
N PRO A 335 14.27 -18.95 7.54
CA PRO A 335 13.25 -17.90 7.66
C PRO A 335 13.09 -17.08 6.37
N GLY A 336 14.19 -16.84 5.65
CA GLY A 336 14.17 -16.10 4.39
C GLY A 336 13.52 -16.88 3.24
N ASP A 337 13.76 -18.19 3.14
CA ASP A 337 13.12 -19.05 2.14
C ASP A 337 11.65 -19.29 2.45
N PHE A 338 11.30 -19.39 3.72
CA PHE A 338 9.94 -19.55 4.16
C PHE A 338 9.10 -18.29 3.84
N GLN A 339 9.64 -17.10 4.08
CA GLN A 339 9.00 -15.84 3.75
C GLN A 339 8.86 -15.63 2.23
N ARG A 340 9.91 -15.94 1.44
CA ARG A 340 9.88 -15.82 -0.03
C ARG A 340 8.86 -16.76 -0.67
N ARG A 341 8.81 -18.01 -0.26
CA ARG A 341 7.79 -18.97 -0.73
C ARG A 341 6.39 -18.51 -0.37
N ALA A 342 6.19 -17.99 0.84
CA ALA A 342 4.92 -17.44 1.29
C ALA A 342 4.43 -16.29 0.40
N VAL A 343 5.32 -15.37 0.06
CA VAL A 343 5.00 -14.21 -0.79
C VAL A 343 4.76 -14.65 -2.24
N GLN A 344 5.61 -15.54 -2.79
CA GLN A 344 5.48 -16.01 -4.18
C GLN A 344 4.22 -16.87 -4.41
N GLU A 345 3.83 -17.67 -3.41
CA GLU A 345 2.68 -18.57 -3.52
C GLU A 345 1.36 -17.92 -3.06
N GLY A 346 1.39 -16.66 -2.59
CA GLY A 346 0.20 -15.93 -2.10
C GLY A 346 -0.51 -16.63 -0.94
N ARG A 347 0.25 -17.37 -0.11
CA ARG A 347 -0.29 -18.16 1.00
C ARG A 347 -0.78 -17.26 2.13
N ARG A 348 -1.85 -17.67 2.77
CA ARG A 348 -2.37 -16.99 3.95
C ARG A 348 -1.43 -17.16 5.15
N ALA A 349 -1.29 -16.12 5.97
CA ALA A 349 -0.52 -16.19 7.22
C ALA A 349 -0.92 -17.39 8.11
N LYS A 350 -2.19 -17.78 8.08
CA LYS A 350 -2.72 -18.94 8.78
C LYS A 350 -2.15 -20.28 8.26
N GLU A 351 -2.05 -20.46 6.94
CA GLU A 351 -1.51 -21.67 6.32
C GLU A 351 -0.04 -21.86 6.68
N LEU A 352 0.73 -20.77 6.65
CA LEU A 352 2.12 -20.76 7.06
C LEU A 352 2.31 -21.02 8.56
N ALA A 353 1.46 -20.44 9.39
CA ALA A 353 1.48 -20.71 10.82
C ALA A 353 1.26 -22.20 11.11
N ARG A 354 0.36 -22.87 10.38
CA ARG A 354 0.13 -24.30 10.51
C ARG A 354 1.38 -25.13 10.15
N GLU A 355 2.01 -24.81 9.02
CA GLU A 355 3.26 -25.50 8.60
C GLU A 355 4.36 -25.28 9.65
N LEU A 356 4.51 -24.05 10.15
CA LEU A 356 5.50 -23.72 11.15
C LEU A 356 5.25 -24.45 12.49
N LEU A 357 3.99 -24.52 12.94
CA LEU A 357 3.61 -25.26 14.15
C LEU A 357 4.00 -26.72 14.03
N THR A 358 3.67 -27.37 12.90
CA THR A 358 4.04 -28.77 12.63
C THR A 358 5.56 -28.93 12.61
N ALA A 359 6.29 -28.07 11.92
CA ALA A 359 7.74 -28.10 11.83
C ALA A 359 8.44 -27.85 13.18
N CYS A 360 7.80 -27.11 14.09
CA CYS A 360 8.31 -26.85 15.43
C CYS A 360 8.01 -27.99 16.43
N GLY A 361 7.16 -28.99 16.06
CA GLY A 361 6.87 -30.15 16.88
C GLY A 361 5.53 -30.14 17.61
N PHE A 362 4.61 -29.24 17.26
CA PHE A 362 3.23 -29.32 17.71
C PHE A 362 2.46 -30.42 16.95
N SER A 363 1.58 -31.13 17.64
CA SER A 363 0.70 -32.17 17.11
C SER A 363 -0.77 -31.82 17.36
N ASP A 364 -1.69 -32.65 16.87
CA ASP A 364 -3.15 -32.54 17.06
C ASP A 364 -3.69 -31.13 16.76
N ILE A 365 -3.21 -30.53 15.65
CA ILE A 365 -3.55 -29.16 15.28
C ILE A 365 -4.98 -29.10 14.76
N THR A 366 -5.88 -28.54 15.56
CA THR A 366 -7.28 -28.27 15.20
C THR A 366 -7.42 -26.82 14.81
N GLU A 367 -8.03 -26.54 13.64
CA GLU A 367 -8.24 -25.20 13.12
C GLU A 367 -9.60 -24.63 13.56
N ASP A 368 -9.68 -23.28 13.65
CA ASP A 368 -10.89 -22.49 13.85
C ASP A 368 -11.72 -22.94 15.06
N PHE A 369 -11.03 -23.13 16.18
CA PHE A 369 -11.71 -23.49 17.43
C PHE A 369 -12.53 -22.31 17.95
N ARG A 370 -13.84 -22.51 18.07
CA ARG A 370 -14.80 -21.51 18.52
C ARG A 370 -15.26 -21.74 19.95
N PHE A 371 -15.14 -20.71 20.78
CA PHE A 371 -15.69 -20.69 22.12
C PHE A 371 -17.20 -20.46 22.12
N ARG A 372 -17.88 -20.80 23.24
CA ARG A 372 -19.33 -20.58 23.39
C ARG A 372 -19.77 -19.12 23.23
N ASN A 373 -18.91 -18.17 23.54
CA ASN A 373 -19.14 -16.73 23.35
C ASN A 373 -18.94 -16.24 21.90
N GLY A 374 -18.66 -17.15 20.95
CA GLY A 374 -18.50 -16.85 19.54
C GLY A 374 -17.10 -16.44 19.14
N VAL A 375 -16.16 -16.25 20.07
CA VAL A 375 -14.76 -15.93 19.73
C VAL A 375 -14.06 -17.19 19.24
N GLU A 376 -13.22 -17.04 18.20
CA GLU A 376 -12.44 -18.12 17.60
C GLU A 376 -10.95 -17.91 17.84
N VAL A 377 -10.19 -18.99 18.01
CA VAL A 377 -8.74 -19.04 17.86
C VAL A 377 -8.37 -19.80 16.59
N ASN A 378 -7.32 -19.40 15.93
CA ASN A 378 -6.93 -20.01 14.65
C ASN A 378 -6.53 -21.47 14.82
N PHE A 379 -5.86 -21.82 15.95
CA PHE A 379 -5.44 -23.20 16.22
C PHE A 379 -5.52 -23.56 17.70
N LEU A 380 -5.92 -24.81 17.96
CA LEU A 380 -5.51 -25.56 19.13
C LEU A 380 -4.44 -26.56 18.72
N ALA A 381 -3.35 -26.69 19.48
CA ALA A 381 -2.28 -27.60 19.20
C ALA A 381 -1.74 -28.23 20.49
N THR A 382 -1.16 -29.42 20.39
CA THR A 382 -0.63 -30.20 21.52
C THR A 382 0.89 -30.19 21.47
N ASP A 383 1.54 -29.88 22.60
CA ASP A 383 3.00 -29.99 22.72
C ASP A 383 3.44 -31.47 22.91
N THR A 384 4.76 -31.72 22.85
CA THR A 384 5.30 -33.08 22.99
C THR A 384 5.06 -33.74 24.36
N LYS A 385 4.61 -32.97 25.35
CA LYS A 385 4.21 -33.45 26.70
C LYS A 385 2.71 -33.66 26.83
N GLY A 386 1.95 -33.52 25.73
CA GLY A 386 0.50 -33.70 25.74
C GLY A 386 -0.30 -32.48 26.25
N ASN A 387 0.33 -31.30 26.41
CA ASN A 387 -0.38 -30.13 26.87
C ASN A 387 -0.95 -29.33 25.68
N SER A 388 -2.20 -28.88 25.83
CA SER A 388 -2.87 -28.06 24.82
C SER A 388 -2.48 -26.59 24.92
N TRP A 389 -2.30 -25.96 23.76
CA TRP A 389 -1.98 -24.56 23.54
C TRP A 389 -3.02 -23.94 22.61
N MET A 390 -3.34 -22.68 22.85
CA MET A 390 -4.10 -21.84 21.92
C MET A 390 -3.15 -20.99 21.11
N ILE A 391 -3.37 -20.91 19.81
CA ILE A 391 -2.55 -20.10 18.91
C ILE A 391 -3.46 -19.21 18.08
N ASP A 392 -3.23 -17.91 18.13
CA ASP A 392 -3.92 -16.94 17.29
C ASP A 392 -2.95 -16.25 16.36
N VAL A 393 -3.30 -16.22 15.07
CA VAL A 393 -2.47 -15.62 14.04
C VAL A 393 -2.97 -14.21 13.76
N SER A 394 -2.15 -13.24 14.06
CA SER A 394 -2.48 -11.82 13.90
C SER A 394 -1.59 -11.18 12.85
N GLY A 395 -2.19 -10.72 11.78
CA GLY A 395 -1.51 -10.02 10.70
C GLY A 395 -1.75 -10.62 9.34
N ALA A 396 -1.77 -9.72 8.37
CA ALA A 396 -1.79 -10.02 6.95
C ALA A 396 -0.39 -9.78 6.37
N PHE A 397 -0.08 -10.40 5.23
CA PHE A 397 1.08 -10.01 4.44
C PHE A 397 0.73 -8.69 3.75
N THR A 398 1.17 -7.58 4.35
CA THR A 398 1.09 -6.24 3.75
C THR A 398 2.50 -5.69 3.58
N SER A 399 2.74 -4.96 2.50
CA SER A 399 4.06 -4.47 2.14
C SER A 399 4.62 -3.41 3.08
N ASN A 400 3.76 -2.67 3.83
CA ASN A 400 4.21 -1.48 4.54
C ASN A 400 4.14 -1.53 6.08
N ARG A 401 3.27 -2.32 6.67
CA ARG A 401 3.19 -2.54 8.11
C ARG A 401 2.62 -3.92 8.40
N PRO A 402 3.41 -4.97 8.25
CA PRO A 402 2.93 -6.32 8.47
C PRO A 402 2.65 -6.60 9.94
N GLY A 403 1.72 -7.51 10.19
CA GLY A 403 1.48 -8.07 11.50
C GLY A 403 1.04 -7.08 12.57
N LEU A 404 1.62 -7.23 13.75
CA LEU A 404 1.30 -6.40 14.93
C LEU A 404 1.97 -5.01 14.92
N LYS A 405 2.74 -4.66 13.89
CA LYS A 405 3.15 -3.26 13.63
C LYS A 405 1.97 -2.35 13.33
N ARG A 406 0.86 -2.89 12.81
CA ARG A 406 -0.38 -2.12 12.60
C ARG A 406 -1.12 -1.92 13.90
N THR A 407 -1.39 -0.67 14.24
CA THR A 407 -2.07 -0.29 15.49
C THR A 407 -3.45 -0.92 15.63
N ASP A 408 -4.25 -0.95 14.56
CA ASP A 408 -5.58 -1.57 14.55
C ASP A 408 -5.51 -3.10 14.74
N THR A 409 -4.57 -3.76 14.07
CA THR A 409 -4.31 -5.21 14.22
C THR A 409 -3.86 -5.54 15.64
N LEU A 410 -2.96 -4.73 16.19
CA LEU A 410 -2.49 -4.88 17.56
C LEU A 410 -3.64 -4.80 18.57
N TRP A 411 -4.46 -3.75 18.51
CA TRP A 411 -5.57 -3.58 19.46
C TRP A 411 -6.65 -4.63 19.29
N LYS A 412 -6.93 -5.06 18.06
CA LYS A 412 -7.83 -6.21 17.80
C LYS A 412 -7.29 -7.50 18.41
N ALA A 413 -5.98 -7.77 18.26
CA ALA A 413 -5.33 -8.95 18.83
C ALA A 413 -5.39 -8.93 20.38
N LEU A 414 -5.07 -7.80 21.01
CA LEU A 414 -5.13 -7.64 22.46
C LEU A 414 -6.57 -7.75 22.99
N GLY A 415 -7.55 -7.12 22.33
CA GLY A 415 -8.96 -7.24 22.68
C GLY A 415 -9.46 -8.68 22.57
N LYS A 416 -9.10 -9.38 21.49
CA LYS A 416 -9.42 -10.79 21.28
C LYS A 416 -8.77 -11.68 22.35
N ALA A 417 -7.48 -11.45 22.66
CA ALA A 417 -6.75 -12.18 23.69
C ALA A 417 -7.39 -12.02 25.08
N ALA A 418 -7.87 -10.83 25.42
CA ALA A 418 -8.59 -10.58 26.67
C ALA A 418 -9.88 -11.43 26.78
N VAL A 419 -10.67 -11.50 25.71
CA VAL A 419 -11.90 -12.31 25.65
C VAL A 419 -11.58 -13.81 25.69
N ILE A 420 -10.55 -14.26 24.97
CA ILE A 420 -10.08 -15.66 25.02
C ILE A 420 -9.65 -16.02 26.43
N LYS A 421 -8.85 -15.18 27.09
CA LYS A 421 -8.36 -15.41 28.45
C LYS A 421 -9.47 -15.44 29.48
N SER A 422 -10.53 -14.65 29.28
CA SER A 422 -11.73 -14.71 30.13
C SER A 422 -12.51 -16.03 29.97
N SER A 423 -12.47 -16.61 28.78
CA SER A 423 -13.17 -17.84 28.41
C SER A 423 -12.41 -19.10 28.81
N ASP A 424 -11.08 -19.05 28.75
CA ASP A 424 -10.19 -20.15 29.15
C ASP A 424 -8.91 -19.64 29.80
N LYS A 425 -8.83 -19.84 31.11
CA LYS A 425 -7.66 -19.46 31.91
C LYS A 425 -6.56 -20.53 31.94
N SER A 426 -6.88 -21.76 31.53
CA SER A 426 -6.03 -22.95 31.70
C SER A 426 -5.02 -23.14 30.57
N ARG A 427 -5.43 -22.82 29.36
CA ARG A 427 -4.58 -22.96 28.17
C ARG A 427 -3.82 -21.67 27.88
N PRO A 428 -2.48 -21.72 27.70
CA PRO A 428 -1.71 -20.56 27.31
C PRO A 428 -2.03 -20.19 25.85
N LEU A 429 -2.08 -18.88 25.57
CA LEU A 429 -2.31 -18.31 24.24
C LEU A 429 -1.01 -17.76 23.66
N LEU A 430 -0.61 -18.23 22.49
CA LEU A 430 0.46 -17.66 21.69
C LEU A 430 -0.14 -16.76 20.60
N LEU A 431 0.43 -15.57 20.43
CA LEU A 431 0.14 -14.69 19.29
C LEU A 431 1.25 -14.89 18.25
N LEU A 432 0.92 -15.46 17.10
CA LEU A 432 1.83 -15.53 15.96
C LEU A 432 1.58 -14.37 15.02
N THR A 433 2.63 -13.72 14.58
CA THR A 433 2.54 -12.55 13.72
C THR A 433 3.60 -12.58 12.63
N THR A 434 3.38 -11.80 11.58
CA THR A 434 4.34 -11.61 10.49
C THR A 434 5.39 -10.55 10.79
N ASP A 435 5.16 -9.68 11.79
CA ASP A 435 6.12 -8.74 12.32
C ASP A 435 5.66 -8.18 13.68
N LEU A 436 6.60 -7.73 14.49
CA LEU A 436 6.37 -7.14 15.82
C LEU A 436 6.65 -5.62 15.82
N PRO A 437 6.02 -4.85 16.72
CA PRO A 437 6.34 -3.45 16.90
C PRO A 437 7.80 -3.22 17.32
N GLU A 438 8.36 -2.08 16.91
CA GLU A 438 9.71 -1.66 17.30
C GLU A 438 9.81 -1.37 18.80
N LYS A 439 10.94 -1.70 19.38
CA LYS A 439 11.22 -1.48 20.81
C LYS A 439 11.07 0.02 21.14
N GLY A 440 10.34 0.30 22.22
CA GLY A 440 10.09 1.67 22.68
C GLY A 440 8.87 2.34 22.05
N THR A 441 8.21 1.72 21.04
CA THR A 441 6.94 2.24 20.52
C THR A 441 5.79 1.94 21.46
N SER A 442 4.69 2.70 21.34
CA SER A 442 3.46 2.46 22.13
C SER A 442 2.90 1.04 21.92
N GLY A 443 3.02 0.51 20.70
CA GLY A 443 2.61 -0.87 20.39
C GLY A 443 3.46 -1.91 21.11
N TYR A 444 4.77 -1.73 21.16
CA TYR A 444 5.68 -2.60 21.91
C TYR A 444 5.39 -2.58 23.42
N LEU A 445 5.19 -1.38 23.97
CA LEU A 445 4.89 -1.20 25.38
C LEU A 445 3.52 -1.85 25.76
N ALA A 446 2.54 -1.76 24.89
CA ALA A 446 1.24 -2.42 25.07
C ALA A 446 1.37 -3.94 25.09
N LEU A 447 2.13 -4.54 24.16
CA LEU A 447 2.42 -5.98 24.18
C LEU A 447 3.21 -6.39 25.42
N GLN A 448 4.23 -5.62 25.78
CA GLN A 448 5.07 -5.91 26.95
C GLN A 448 4.27 -5.91 28.25
N SER A 449 3.39 -4.93 28.44
CA SER A 449 2.57 -4.80 29.66
C SER A 449 1.48 -5.87 29.79
N THR A 450 1.05 -6.47 28.69
CA THR A 450 -0.04 -7.47 28.67
C THR A 450 0.44 -8.91 28.51
N ARG A 451 1.73 -9.10 28.20
CA ARG A 451 2.41 -10.40 28.09
C ARG A 451 2.41 -11.16 29.43
N GLY A 452 2.08 -12.43 29.42
CA GLY A 452 1.90 -13.25 30.61
C GLY A 452 0.59 -13.00 31.37
N ILE A 453 -0.18 -11.99 30.97
CA ILE A 453 -1.48 -11.64 31.55
C ILE A 453 -2.60 -12.04 30.59
N LEU A 454 -2.66 -11.42 29.41
CA LEU A 454 -3.68 -11.67 28.39
C LEU A 454 -3.29 -12.80 27.43
N PHE A 455 -2.03 -12.87 27.08
CA PHE A 455 -1.44 -13.90 26.23
C PHE A 455 -0.11 -14.33 26.81
N HIS A 456 0.36 -15.53 26.44
CA HIS A 456 1.59 -16.08 26.96
C HIS A 456 2.82 -15.42 26.31
N ASP A 457 2.89 -15.46 24.97
CA ASP A 457 3.97 -14.80 24.20
C ASP A 457 3.49 -14.31 22.84
N ALA A 458 4.19 -13.33 22.26
CA ALA A 458 4.01 -12.86 20.89
C ALA A 458 5.26 -13.17 20.09
N LEU A 459 5.11 -13.85 18.96
CA LEU A 459 6.22 -14.43 18.19
C LEU A 459 6.13 -14.02 16.73
N ASP A 460 7.21 -13.46 16.20
CA ASP A 460 7.37 -13.25 14.76
C ASP A 460 7.73 -14.59 14.10
N MET A 461 6.84 -15.05 13.21
CA MET A 461 6.97 -16.33 12.49
C MET A 461 8.22 -16.41 11.60
N PHE A 462 8.73 -15.26 11.16
CA PHE A 462 9.86 -15.15 10.23
C PHE A 462 11.18 -14.80 10.93
N SER A 463 11.18 -14.67 12.25
CA SER A 463 12.42 -14.45 12.99
C SER A 463 12.98 -15.76 13.53
N VAL A 464 14.32 -15.89 13.51
CA VAL A 464 15.02 -17.04 14.10
C VAL A 464 14.64 -17.21 15.57
N SER A 465 14.63 -16.10 16.32
CA SER A 465 14.28 -16.10 17.75
C SER A 465 12.84 -16.53 18.01
N GLY A 466 11.89 -16.10 17.15
CA GLY A 466 10.49 -16.49 17.24
C GLY A 466 10.30 -17.99 17.00
N GLN A 467 10.95 -18.53 15.98
CA GLN A 467 10.91 -19.98 15.69
C GLN A 467 11.57 -20.82 16.76
N GLN A 468 12.70 -20.37 17.32
CA GLN A 468 13.37 -21.06 18.44
C GLN A 468 12.48 -21.10 19.70
N ARG A 469 11.82 -20.01 20.03
CA ARG A 469 10.86 -19.97 21.14
C ARG A 469 9.66 -20.88 20.89
N LEU A 470 9.14 -20.86 19.66
CA LEU A 470 8.02 -21.72 19.29
C LEU A 470 8.37 -23.21 19.47
N ARG A 471 9.59 -23.63 19.09
CA ARG A 471 10.11 -24.99 19.36
C ARG A 471 10.24 -25.30 20.83
N ALA A 472 10.75 -24.36 21.61
CA ALA A 472 10.85 -24.55 23.05
C ALA A 472 9.47 -24.72 23.69
N TYR A 473 8.45 -24.00 23.25
CA TYR A 473 7.06 -24.23 23.70
C TYR A 473 6.52 -25.58 23.24
N ALA A 474 6.78 -25.96 21.97
CA ALA A 474 6.38 -27.27 21.45
C ALA A 474 7.04 -28.45 22.18
N SER A 475 8.26 -28.27 22.73
CA SER A 475 8.90 -29.27 23.58
C SER A 475 8.37 -29.31 25.03
N GLY A 476 7.33 -28.52 25.32
CA GLY A 476 6.70 -28.44 26.63
C GLY A 476 7.53 -27.66 27.65
N GLN A 477 8.45 -26.79 27.20
CA GLN A 477 9.20 -25.88 28.05
C GLN A 477 8.41 -24.60 28.33
N ASN A 478 8.67 -23.99 29.48
CA ASN A 478 8.23 -22.63 29.83
C ASN A 478 6.71 -22.39 29.72
N ARG A 479 5.88 -23.37 30.01
CA ARG A 479 4.41 -23.23 29.98
C ARG A 479 3.87 -22.24 31.02
N SER A 480 4.52 -22.08 32.14
CA SER A 480 4.09 -21.21 33.24
C SER A 480 4.54 -19.75 33.05
N LYS A 481 5.65 -19.52 32.37
CA LYS A 481 6.20 -18.17 32.11
C LYS A 481 6.77 -18.08 30.72
N PRO A 482 6.62 -16.93 30.04
CA PRO A 482 7.20 -16.72 28.71
C PRO A 482 8.73 -16.70 28.74
N ILE A 483 9.35 -17.08 27.64
CA ILE A 483 10.81 -17.15 27.48
C ILE A 483 11.39 -15.75 27.32
N GLY A 484 12.32 -15.34 28.19
CA GLY A 484 13.07 -14.09 28.08
C GLY A 484 12.23 -12.81 27.94
N GLU A 485 12.80 -11.76 27.41
CA GLU A 485 12.09 -10.50 27.10
C GLU A 485 11.19 -10.66 25.88
N LEU A 486 10.21 -9.75 25.70
CA LEU A 486 9.42 -9.67 24.48
C LEU A 486 10.36 -9.37 23.30
N PRO A 487 10.32 -10.17 22.20
CA PRO A 487 11.09 -9.82 21.00
C PRO A 487 10.60 -8.48 20.43
N ALA A 488 11.49 -7.76 19.79
CA ALA A 488 11.17 -6.56 19.02
C ALA A 488 11.05 -6.89 17.52
N ALA A 489 10.63 -5.91 16.74
CA ALA A 489 10.71 -5.97 15.28
C ALA A 489 12.12 -6.38 14.84
N ARG A 490 12.18 -7.06 13.70
CA ARG A 490 13.46 -7.33 13.03
C ARG A 490 14.10 -5.98 12.69
N ASP A 491 15.38 -5.83 13.01
CA ASP A 491 16.15 -4.70 12.54
C ASP A 491 16.10 -4.72 11.00
N SER A 492 15.50 -3.66 10.44
CA SER A 492 15.30 -3.48 9.00
C SER A 492 16.58 -3.07 8.31
#